data_6c8539c9b299cfecbb891be6787a48ae
#
_entry.id   6c8539c9b299cfecbb891be6787a48ae
#
_cell.length_a   1.000
_cell.length_b   1.000
_cell.length_c   1.000
_cell.angle_alpha   90.00
_cell.angle_beta   90.00
_cell.angle_gamma   90.00
#
_symmetry.space_group_name_H-M   'P 1'
#
loop_
_entity.id
_entity.type
_entity.pdbx_description
1 polymer ?
#
loop_
_entity_poly.entity_id
_entity_poly.type
_entity_poly.pdbx_seq_one_letter_code
_entity_poly.pdbx_strand_id
1 'polypeptide(L)'
;DVTQLSAAGRPVLIGTTSVEISELLSRMLKMRGVNHNVLNAKMHKQEAQIVEEAGKAGVVTIATNMAGRGTDIKLSAEVKAAGGLAIVGTERHDSRRVDRQLRGRAGRQGDPGSSQFYVSLEDNLMRLFGSERVAKVMDRMGLEEGEVIQHSMMTKSIERAQKKVEENNFGVRKRLLEYDDVMNAQREVVYKRRRHALFGERLKLDIANMLYDTCELIVQDTKGTNDFKTFEFDLIRYFSITSPVTEADFARLTEIELTGKVYKEALKYYNEKTERSAREAFPIIKNVYEDKNNQFERIVVPFTDGVKSLNVVTDLKKAYESEGKQLVADFEKNITLAIVDEAWKKHLRKMDELKQSVQLAVHEQKDPLLIYKFEAFNLFNGMLNGVNKEVISFLFKGDLPQQSAPEIQEAREEVRPKEKLQLSKDEIPNSEAANREAGETQQRQVTETIVRDMPKINRNDNVTIKQVATGKTETMKFKKAESLLASGEWVIVNE
;
A
#
# COMPACT_ATOMS: atom_id res chain seq x y z
N ASP A 1 15.49 20.08 39.06
CA ASP A 1 14.19 19.53 39.46
C ASP A 1 14.22 18.00 39.52
N VAL A 2 14.69 17.27 38.50
CA VAL A 2 14.71 15.79 38.50
C VAL A 2 15.46 15.24 39.71
N THR A 3 16.66 15.76 40.01
CA THR A 3 17.49 15.36 41.15
C THR A 3 16.79 15.67 42.47
N GLN A 4 16.19 16.86 42.60
CA GLN A 4 15.47 17.28 43.81
C GLN A 4 14.25 16.42 44.10
N LEU A 5 13.43 16.12 43.04
CA LEU A 5 12.25 15.29 43.15
C LEU A 5 12.60 13.84 43.52
N SER A 6 13.63 13.27 42.88
CA SER A 6 14.15 11.93 43.19
C SER A 6 14.70 11.83 44.61
N ALA A 7 15.47 12.85 45.07
CA ALA A 7 15.96 12.89 46.44
C ALA A 7 14.85 13.05 47.49
N ALA A 8 13.72 13.66 47.12
CA ALA A 8 12.52 13.73 47.97
C ALA A 8 11.70 12.42 48.01
N GLY A 9 12.20 11.33 47.42
CA GLY A 9 11.54 10.03 47.40
C GLY A 9 10.41 9.90 46.36
N ARG A 10 10.25 10.88 45.48
CA ARG A 10 9.26 10.85 44.42
C ARG A 10 9.78 10.13 43.16
N PRO A 11 9.06 9.20 42.56
CA PRO A 11 9.40 8.72 41.23
C PRO A 11 9.23 9.84 40.20
N VAL A 12 10.13 9.90 39.22
CA VAL A 12 10.11 10.92 38.14
C VAL A 12 10.02 10.23 36.79
N LEU A 13 8.99 10.57 36.04
CA LEU A 13 8.84 10.14 34.67
C LEU A 13 9.12 11.32 33.71
N ILE A 14 10.18 11.19 32.94
CA ILE A 14 10.58 12.23 31.97
C ILE A 14 10.03 11.83 30.60
N GLY A 15 9.13 12.64 30.05
CA GLY A 15 8.55 12.42 28.73
C GLY A 15 9.36 13.14 27.65
N THR A 16 9.76 12.41 26.61
CA THR A 16 10.47 12.94 25.44
C THR A 16 9.65 12.72 24.17
N THR A 17 9.84 13.57 23.15
CA THR A 17 9.13 13.50 21.87
C THR A 17 9.75 12.49 20.92
N SER A 18 11.06 12.24 21.00
CA SER A 18 11.77 11.31 20.14
C SER A 18 12.72 10.37 20.90
N VAL A 19 13.15 9.30 20.24
CA VAL A 19 14.14 8.36 20.76
C VAL A 19 15.51 9.04 20.92
N GLU A 20 15.88 9.90 19.97
CA GLU A 20 17.15 10.62 19.96
C GLU A 20 17.28 11.54 21.19
N ILE A 21 16.22 12.29 21.49
CA ILE A 21 16.17 13.15 22.68
C ILE A 21 16.25 12.31 23.95
N SER A 22 15.60 11.14 23.97
CA SER A 22 15.67 10.23 25.12
C SER A 22 17.11 9.73 25.38
N GLU A 23 17.84 9.40 24.32
CA GLU A 23 19.23 8.95 24.41
C GLU A 23 20.19 10.09 24.79
N LEU A 24 19.96 11.30 24.24
CA LEU A 24 20.73 12.51 24.62
C LEU A 24 20.56 12.81 26.10
N LEU A 25 19.31 12.86 26.57
CA LEU A 25 18.99 13.13 27.96
C LEU A 25 19.55 12.04 28.89
N SER A 26 19.51 10.79 28.47
CA SER A 26 20.13 9.68 29.20
C SER A 26 21.64 9.90 29.41
N ARG A 27 22.36 10.33 28.36
CA ARG A 27 23.76 10.65 28.45
C ARG A 27 24.03 11.82 29.43
N MET A 28 23.22 12.86 29.36
CA MET A 28 23.34 14.03 30.24
C MET A 28 23.07 13.67 31.70
N LEU A 29 22.07 12.82 32.00
CA LEU A 29 21.78 12.36 33.36
C LEU A 29 22.87 11.44 33.91
N LYS A 30 23.47 10.59 33.08
CA LYS A 30 24.63 9.76 33.46
C LYS A 30 25.84 10.61 33.83
N MET A 31 26.14 11.64 33.03
CA MET A 31 27.24 12.58 33.37
C MET A 31 27.04 13.30 34.68
N ARG A 32 25.79 13.50 35.11
CA ARG A 32 25.44 14.12 36.40
C ARG A 32 25.27 13.11 37.55
N GLY A 33 25.55 11.81 37.30
CA GLY A 33 25.47 10.77 38.33
C GLY A 33 24.02 10.38 38.70
N VAL A 34 23.02 10.71 37.89
CA VAL A 34 21.62 10.33 38.13
C VAL A 34 21.32 8.96 37.55
N ASN A 35 21.05 7.98 38.41
CA ASN A 35 20.60 6.65 37.97
C ASN A 35 19.22 6.76 37.38
N HIS A 36 19.01 6.18 36.21
CA HIS A 36 17.74 6.22 35.51
C HIS A 36 17.54 5.03 34.57
N ASN A 37 16.29 4.70 34.31
CA ASN A 37 15.86 3.74 33.30
C ASN A 37 15.44 4.45 32.01
N VAL A 38 15.64 3.81 30.85
CA VAL A 38 15.20 4.35 29.57
C VAL A 38 14.17 3.41 28.96
N LEU A 39 13.00 3.94 28.66
CA LEU A 39 11.88 3.24 28.06
C LEU A 39 11.58 3.84 26.67
N ASN A 40 12.10 3.22 25.62
CA ASN A 40 11.89 3.64 24.26
C ASN A 40 11.57 2.44 23.34
N ALA A 41 11.28 2.70 22.07
CA ALA A 41 10.89 1.68 21.09
C ALA A 41 11.92 0.55 20.89
N LYS A 42 13.18 0.75 21.29
CA LYS A 42 14.23 -0.27 21.16
C LYS A 42 14.21 -1.31 22.30
N MET A 43 13.48 -1.07 23.40
CA MET A 43 13.55 -1.84 24.65
C MET A 43 12.31 -2.70 24.94
N HIS A 44 11.60 -3.18 23.93
CA HIS A 44 10.33 -3.89 24.07
C HIS A 44 10.34 -5.10 25.03
N LYS A 45 11.46 -5.83 25.11
CA LYS A 45 11.54 -7.04 25.96
C LYS A 45 11.56 -6.73 27.45
N GLN A 46 11.97 -5.52 27.84
CA GLN A 46 12.11 -5.07 29.23
C GLN A 46 11.04 -4.05 29.63
N GLU A 47 10.13 -3.69 28.70
CA GLU A 47 9.14 -2.65 28.89
C GLU A 47 8.30 -2.84 30.16
N ALA A 48 7.77 -4.04 30.38
CA ALA A 48 6.93 -4.34 31.53
C ALA A 48 7.69 -4.17 32.87
N GLN A 49 8.94 -4.64 32.93
CA GLN A 49 9.77 -4.54 34.13
C GLN A 49 10.14 -3.07 34.44
N ILE A 50 10.53 -2.29 33.42
CA ILE A 50 10.87 -0.89 33.58
C ILE A 50 9.65 -0.09 34.06
N VAL A 51 8.46 -0.38 33.53
CA VAL A 51 7.22 0.31 33.95
C VAL A 51 6.85 -0.06 35.39
N GLU A 52 7.04 -1.31 35.81
CA GLU A 52 6.84 -1.73 37.20
C GLU A 52 7.80 -0.99 38.15
N GLU A 53 9.04 -0.80 37.75
CA GLU A 53 10.04 -0.07 38.53
C GLU A 53 9.79 1.43 38.56
N ALA A 54 9.17 2.00 37.54
CA ALA A 54 8.93 3.44 37.42
C ALA A 54 8.04 4.03 38.52
N GLY A 55 7.35 3.19 39.29
CA GLY A 55 6.55 3.60 40.47
C GLY A 55 7.26 3.55 41.82
N LYS A 56 8.50 3.06 41.87
CA LYS A 56 9.27 2.94 43.13
C LYS A 56 9.85 4.30 43.54
N ALA A 57 10.06 4.49 44.87
CA ALA A 57 10.56 5.72 45.41
C ALA A 57 11.92 6.14 44.82
N GLY A 58 12.03 7.37 44.39
CA GLY A 58 13.26 7.98 43.87
C GLY A 58 13.71 7.49 42.49
N VAL A 59 13.00 6.58 41.85
CA VAL A 59 13.36 6.07 40.52
C VAL A 59 13.09 7.13 39.45
N VAL A 60 14.07 7.33 38.57
CA VAL A 60 13.94 8.20 37.37
C VAL A 60 13.78 7.34 36.13
N THR A 61 12.75 7.59 35.35
CA THR A 61 12.50 6.89 34.10
C THR A 61 12.34 7.89 32.96
N ILE A 62 13.12 7.72 31.89
CA ILE A 62 12.94 8.47 30.63
C ILE A 62 12.04 7.63 29.73
N ALA A 63 10.94 8.18 29.27
CA ALA A 63 10.02 7.48 28.38
C ALA A 63 9.69 8.31 27.13
N THR A 64 9.76 7.68 25.95
CA THR A 64 9.15 8.26 24.76
C THR A 64 7.62 8.16 24.87
N ASN A 65 6.92 9.05 24.17
CA ASN A 65 5.46 9.21 24.27
C ASN A 65 4.67 7.91 24.17
N MET A 66 5.07 6.98 23.30
CA MET A 66 4.32 5.73 23.03
C MET A 66 4.71 4.59 23.97
N ALA A 67 5.86 4.67 24.62
CA ALA A 67 6.38 3.60 25.46
C ALA A 67 5.58 3.46 26.78
N GLY A 68 5.30 2.23 27.19
CA GLY A 68 4.49 1.91 28.37
C GLY A 68 2.99 2.25 28.24
N ARG A 69 2.46 2.40 27.01
CA ARG A 69 1.03 2.63 26.79
C ARG A 69 0.23 1.38 27.13
N GLY A 70 -0.82 1.57 27.94
CA GLY A 70 -1.68 0.45 28.40
C GLY A 70 -1.24 -0.19 29.69
N THR A 71 -0.04 0.12 30.21
CA THR A 71 0.44 -0.39 31.50
C THR A 71 0.28 0.69 32.56
N ASP A 72 -0.18 0.30 33.76
CA ASP A 72 -0.38 1.20 34.88
C ASP A 72 0.85 1.24 35.80
N ILE A 73 1.25 2.44 36.20
CA ILE A 73 2.37 2.66 37.15
C ILE A 73 1.77 2.62 38.55
N LYS A 74 2.02 1.56 39.30
CA LYS A 74 1.54 1.40 40.67
C LYS A 74 2.45 2.14 41.63
N LEU A 75 1.86 2.92 42.56
CA LEU A 75 2.58 3.70 43.56
C LEU A 75 2.41 3.07 44.94
N SER A 76 3.51 2.99 45.74
CA SER A 76 3.48 2.61 47.12
C SER A 76 2.85 3.69 48.02
N ALA A 77 2.44 3.36 49.24
CA ALA A 77 1.89 4.32 50.19
C ALA A 77 2.89 5.47 50.51
N GLU A 78 4.17 5.13 50.63
CA GLU A 78 5.25 6.09 50.89
C GLU A 78 5.38 7.09 49.74
N VAL A 79 5.35 6.62 48.49
CA VAL A 79 5.41 7.48 47.29
C VAL A 79 4.19 8.39 47.22
N LYS A 80 2.99 7.89 47.58
CA LYS A 80 1.78 8.72 47.65
C LYS A 80 1.88 9.81 48.71
N ALA A 81 2.43 9.48 49.88
CA ALA A 81 2.70 10.46 50.95
C ALA A 81 3.75 11.54 50.54
N ALA A 82 4.76 11.16 49.77
CA ALA A 82 5.76 12.08 49.19
C ALA A 82 5.23 13.00 48.07
N GLY A 83 3.97 12.82 47.63
CA GLY A 83 3.34 13.62 46.57
C GLY A 83 3.20 12.91 45.23
N GLY A 84 3.42 11.59 45.20
CA GLY A 84 3.17 10.73 44.05
C GLY A 84 4.09 10.91 42.85
N LEU A 85 3.69 10.42 41.70
CA LEU A 85 4.49 10.44 40.46
C LEU A 85 4.65 11.88 39.93
N ALA A 86 5.90 12.28 39.69
CA ALA A 86 6.22 13.54 39.04
C ALA A 86 6.46 13.33 37.54
N ILE A 87 5.76 14.09 36.73
CA ILE A 87 5.92 14.07 35.25
C ILE A 87 6.71 15.30 34.85
N VAL A 88 7.79 15.11 34.08
CA VAL A 88 8.60 16.17 33.48
C VAL A 88 8.55 15.99 31.97
N GLY A 89 7.94 16.94 31.25
CA GLY A 89 7.97 16.97 29.79
C GLY A 89 9.13 17.84 29.31
N THR A 90 9.95 17.36 28.39
CA THR A 90 11.09 18.13 27.84
C THR A 90 10.70 19.05 26.70
N GLU A 91 9.52 18.78 26.09
CA GLU A 91 8.94 19.55 25.00
C GLU A 91 7.42 19.42 25.02
N ARG A 92 6.74 20.24 24.24
CA ARG A 92 5.33 20.04 23.91
C ARG A 92 5.18 19.22 22.62
N HIS A 93 4.22 18.32 22.63
CA HIS A 93 3.84 17.59 21.42
C HIS A 93 2.97 18.46 20.52
N ASP A 94 2.88 18.06 19.24
CA ASP A 94 2.04 18.73 18.23
C ASP A 94 0.54 18.74 18.59
N SER A 95 0.11 17.82 19.45
CA SER A 95 -1.27 17.70 19.89
C SER A 95 -1.40 17.76 21.40
N ARG A 96 -2.34 18.59 21.89
CA ARG A 96 -2.68 18.66 23.32
C ARG A 96 -3.14 17.33 23.90
N ARG A 97 -3.76 16.49 23.06
CA ARG A 97 -4.18 15.15 23.49
C ARG A 97 -3.01 14.30 23.94
N VAL A 98 -1.89 14.40 23.26
CA VAL A 98 -0.67 13.65 23.57
C VAL A 98 -0.03 14.17 24.86
N ASP A 99 0.04 15.49 25.03
CA ASP A 99 0.50 16.08 26.31
C ASP A 99 -0.37 15.65 27.49
N ARG A 100 -1.69 15.64 27.30
CA ARG A 100 -2.63 15.17 28.33
C ARG A 100 -2.46 13.68 28.63
N GLN A 101 -2.12 12.87 27.63
CA GLN A 101 -1.84 11.45 27.81
C GLN A 101 -0.57 11.23 28.64
N LEU A 102 0.48 12.03 28.42
CA LEU A 102 1.68 12.01 29.25
C LEU A 102 1.35 12.45 30.69
N ARG A 103 0.69 13.59 30.85
CA ARG A 103 0.26 14.09 32.17
C ARG A 103 -0.64 13.12 32.92
N GLY A 104 -1.51 12.42 32.22
CA GLY A 104 -2.44 11.44 32.76
C GLY A 104 -1.79 10.12 33.19
N ARG A 105 -0.47 10.00 33.12
CA ARG A 105 0.26 8.90 33.78
C ARG A 105 0.40 9.15 35.29
N ALA A 106 0.38 10.40 35.75
CA ALA A 106 0.22 10.77 37.14
C ALA A 106 -1.27 10.95 37.49
N GLY A 107 -1.60 10.90 38.80
CA GLY A 107 -2.96 11.13 39.28
C GLY A 107 -3.97 10.06 38.93
N ARG A 108 -3.56 8.85 38.54
CA ARG A 108 -4.46 7.74 38.24
C ARG A 108 -5.16 7.26 39.51
N GLN A 109 -6.44 6.94 39.39
CA GLN A 109 -7.27 6.44 40.49
C GLN A 109 -7.33 7.35 41.72
N GLY A 110 -7.10 8.69 41.49
CA GLY A 110 -7.09 9.67 42.58
C GLY A 110 -5.76 9.78 43.33
N ASP A 111 -4.72 9.12 42.87
CA ASP A 111 -3.37 9.24 43.48
C ASP A 111 -2.81 10.66 43.28
N PRO A 112 -2.06 11.19 44.24
CA PRO A 112 -1.37 12.46 44.11
C PRO A 112 -0.33 12.39 42.96
N GLY A 113 -0.05 13.54 42.34
CA GLY A 113 0.95 13.65 41.30
C GLY A 113 1.10 15.08 40.79
N SER A 114 2.18 15.35 40.12
CA SER A 114 2.48 16.67 39.53
C SER A 114 2.99 16.53 38.10
N SER A 115 2.82 17.58 37.31
CA SER A 115 3.38 17.62 35.96
C SER A 115 3.92 19.01 35.62
N GLN A 116 5.08 19.04 35.02
CA GLN A 116 5.73 20.27 34.55
C GLN A 116 6.33 20.05 33.18
N PHE A 117 6.20 21.04 32.30
CA PHE A 117 6.80 21.03 30.98
C PHE A 117 7.84 22.13 30.84
N TYR A 118 8.99 21.77 30.31
CA TYR A 118 10.06 22.68 29.90
C TYR A 118 9.98 22.83 28.39
N VAL A 119 9.88 24.05 27.90
CA VAL A 119 9.64 24.37 26.49
C VAL A 119 10.62 25.43 26.05
N SER A 120 11.28 25.24 24.93
CA SER A 120 12.11 26.27 24.29
C SER A 120 11.32 26.98 23.20
N LEU A 121 11.66 28.25 22.97
CA LEU A 121 11.16 28.98 21.80
C LEU A 121 11.75 28.46 20.49
N GLU A 122 12.82 27.68 20.57
CA GLU A 122 13.45 27.01 19.44
C GLU A 122 12.80 25.67 19.11
N ASP A 123 11.88 25.14 19.95
CA ASP A 123 11.16 23.91 19.69
C ASP A 123 10.38 24.01 18.37
N ASN A 124 10.29 22.89 17.64
CA ASN A 124 9.66 22.84 16.32
C ASN A 124 8.25 23.44 16.31
N LEU A 125 7.45 23.17 17.33
CA LEU A 125 6.09 23.72 17.48
C LEU A 125 6.10 25.25 17.52
N MET A 126 7.08 25.85 18.23
CA MET A 126 7.18 27.30 18.37
C MET A 126 7.73 27.95 17.11
N ARG A 127 8.68 27.31 16.43
CA ARG A 127 9.25 27.80 15.15
C ARG A 127 8.20 27.88 14.05
N LEU A 128 7.26 26.92 13.98
CA LEU A 128 6.21 26.89 12.95
C LEU A 128 5.15 27.99 13.10
N PHE A 129 4.91 28.51 14.32
CA PHE A 129 3.74 29.37 14.58
C PHE A 129 4.02 30.72 15.24
N GLY A 130 5.21 31.25 15.14
CA GLY A 130 5.41 32.62 15.48
C GLY A 130 6.51 32.96 16.49
N SER A 131 7.56 32.17 16.48
CA SER A 131 8.77 32.48 17.28
C SER A 131 9.28 33.92 17.08
N GLU A 132 9.25 34.44 15.83
CA GLU A 132 9.72 35.79 15.55
C GLU A 132 8.92 36.91 16.23
N ARG A 133 7.58 36.77 16.33
CA ARG A 133 6.75 37.75 17.02
C ARG A 133 6.92 37.68 18.53
N VAL A 134 7.03 36.46 19.05
CA VAL A 134 7.24 36.22 20.46
C VAL A 134 8.66 36.68 20.84
N ALA A 135 9.69 36.35 20.05
CA ALA A 135 11.05 36.82 20.25
C ALA A 135 11.11 38.39 20.29
N LYS A 136 10.51 39.08 19.32
CA LYS A 136 10.45 40.56 19.32
C LYS A 136 9.74 41.17 20.53
N VAL A 137 8.76 40.50 21.10
CA VAL A 137 8.10 40.94 22.34
C VAL A 137 9.02 40.72 23.53
N MET A 138 9.78 39.62 23.54
CA MET A 138 10.73 39.32 24.62
C MET A 138 11.95 40.25 24.62
N ASP A 139 12.48 40.52 23.41
CA ASP A 139 13.56 41.54 23.28
C ASP A 139 13.13 42.89 23.83
N ARG A 140 11.86 43.29 23.66
CA ARG A 140 11.30 44.52 24.21
C ARG A 140 11.10 44.46 25.72
N MET A 141 10.96 43.26 26.30
CA MET A 141 10.81 43.07 27.75
C MET A 141 12.18 43.01 28.48
N GLY A 142 13.30 43.05 27.75
CA GLY A 142 14.65 43.08 28.32
C GLY A 142 15.03 41.77 29.00
N LEU A 143 14.54 40.62 28.53
CA LEU A 143 14.84 39.31 29.08
C LEU A 143 16.21 38.84 28.58
N GLU A 144 17.04 38.36 29.51
CA GLU A 144 18.37 37.83 29.20
C GLU A 144 18.30 36.39 28.70
N GLU A 145 19.29 35.98 27.92
CA GLU A 145 19.41 34.62 27.41
C GLU A 145 19.60 33.62 28.56
N GLY A 146 18.75 32.59 28.65
CA GLY A 146 18.75 31.59 29.73
C GLY A 146 17.76 31.86 30.87
N GLU A 147 17.02 32.97 30.84
CA GLU A 147 15.99 33.26 31.84
C GLU A 147 14.73 32.40 31.64
N VAL A 148 14.20 31.84 32.75
CA VAL A 148 13.00 30.99 32.71
C VAL A 148 11.75 31.84 32.80
N ILE A 149 10.97 31.88 31.74
CA ILE A 149 9.75 32.68 31.62
C ILE A 149 8.52 31.88 32.00
N GLN A 150 7.85 32.30 33.06
CA GLN A 150 6.56 31.73 33.47
C GLN A 150 5.45 32.76 33.28
N HIS A 151 4.86 32.79 32.08
CA HIS A 151 3.80 33.74 31.80
C HIS A 151 2.60 33.06 31.13
N SER A 152 1.39 33.40 31.57
CA SER A 152 0.13 32.83 31.04
C SER A 152 -0.08 33.05 29.53
N MET A 153 0.49 34.14 28.99
CA MET A 153 0.46 34.46 27.57
C MET A 153 1.23 33.41 26.73
N MET A 154 2.37 32.91 27.27
CA MET A 154 3.17 31.86 26.61
C MET A 154 2.37 30.56 26.52
N THR A 155 1.74 30.13 27.63
CA THR A 155 0.90 28.95 27.66
C THR A 155 -0.24 29.04 26.61
N LYS A 156 -0.92 30.18 26.52
CA LYS A 156 -1.97 30.42 25.50
C LYS A 156 -1.42 30.42 24.08
N SER A 157 -0.18 30.93 23.86
CA SER A 157 0.46 30.90 22.55
C SER A 157 0.75 29.49 22.10
N ILE A 158 1.32 28.66 22.98
CA ILE A 158 1.58 27.24 22.74
C ILE A 158 0.28 26.49 22.43
N GLU A 159 -0.77 26.70 23.20
CA GLU A 159 -2.08 26.08 22.96
C GLU A 159 -2.69 26.45 21.60
N ARG A 160 -2.53 27.70 21.17
CA ARG A 160 -2.97 28.15 19.83
C ARG A 160 -2.15 27.50 18.73
N ALA A 161 -0.83 27.39 18.91
CA ALA A 161 0.05 26.70 17.98
C ALA A 161 -0.36 25.22 17.81
N GLN A 162 -0.52 24.50 18.93
CA GLN A 162 -0.99 23.11 18.92
C GLN A 162 -2.34 22.97 18.21
N LYS A 163 -3.31 23.85 18.50
CA LYS A 163 -4.62 23.84 17.85
C LYS A 163 -4.52 23.98 16.33
N LYS A 164 -3.64 24.87 15.86
CA LYS A 164 -3.42 25.10 14.44
C LYS A 164 -2.78 23.91 13.74
N VAL A 165 -1.82 23.21 14.40
CA VAL A 165 -1.25 21.96 13.91
C VAL A 165 -2.32 20.86 13.86
N GLU A 166 -3.13 20.74 14.92
CA GLU A 166 -4.23 19.77 14.96
C GLU A 166 -5.24 20.01 13.83
N GLU A 167 -5.62 21.25 13.55
CA GLU A 167 -6.53 21.63 12.46
C GLU A 167 -5.93 21.30 11.08
N ASN A 168 -4.63 21.61 10.87
CA ASN A 168 -3.95 21.26 9.62
C ASN A 168 -3.88 19.75 9.42
N ASN A 169 -3.44 19.01 10.43
CA ASN A 169 -3.34 17.55 10.38
C ASN A 169 -4.73 16.88 10.21
N PHE A 170 -5.77 17.46 10.81
CA PHE A 170 -7.14 17.02 10.57
C PHE A 170 -7.54 17.20 9.10
N GLY A 171 -7.27 18.37 8.52
CA GLY A 171 -7.53 18.65 7.11
C GLY A 171 -6.84 17.66 6.16
N VAL A 172 -5.56 17.38 6.42
CA VAL A 172 -4.78 16.39 5.64
C VAL A 172 -5.41 15.00 5.75
N ARG A 173 -5.70 14.55 6.97
CA ARG A 173 -6.31 13.22 7.18
C ARG A 173 -7.70 13.12 6.56
N LYS A 174 -8.51 14.18 6.65
CA LYS A 174 -9.84 14.20 6.02
C LYS A 174 -9.73 14.04 4.51
N ARG A 175 -8.81 14.75 3.86
CA ARG A 175 -8.58 14.60 2.42
C ARG A 175 -8.12 13.18 2.06
N LEU A 176 -7.22 12.59 2.82
CA LEU A 176 -6.78 11.22 2.59
C LEU A 176 -7.94 10.22 2.65
N LEU A 177 -8.85 10.37 3.63
CA LEU A 177 -10.05 9.53 3.74
C LEU A 177 -10.97 9.72 2.53
N GLU A 178 -11.20 10.96 2.07
CA GLU A 178 -12.04 11.24 0.90
C GLU A 178 -11.52 10.58 -0.39
N TYR A 179 -10.20 10.46 -0.57
CA TYR A 179 -9.59 9.68 -1.65
C TYR A 179 -9.73 8.16 -1.42
N ASP A 180 -9.53 7.70 -0.19
CA ASP A 180 -9.58 6.28 0.15
C ASP A 180 -11.00 5.71 0.08
N ASP A 181 -12.04 6.51 0.36
CA ASP A 181 -13.44 6.12 0.24
C ASP A 181 -13.79 5.66 -1.19
N VAL A 182 -13.25 6.33 -2.21
CA VAL A 182 -13.43 5.92 -3.61
C VAL A 182 -12.82 4.53 -3.87
N MET A 183 -11.60 4.33 -3.38
CA MET A 183 -10.92 3.04 -3.52
C MET A 183 -11.61 1.92 -2.73
N ASN A 184 -12.15 2.24 -1.53
CA ASN A 184 -12.90 1.27 -0.73
C ASN A 184 -14.18 0.82 -1.42
N ALA A 185 -14.95 1.73 -1.99
CA ALA A 185 -16.16 1.39 -2.74
C ALA A 185 -15.84 0.44 -3.91
N GLN A 186 -14.79 0.72 -4.66
CA GLN A 186 -14.33 -0.15 -5.76
C GLN A 186 -13.85 -1.52 -5.24
N ARG A 187 -13.09 -1.53 -4.16
CA ARG A 187 -12.57 -2.75 -3.51
C ARG A 187 -13.70 -3.67 -3.07
N GLU A 188 -14.76 -3.13 -2.47
CA GLU A 188 -15.93 -3.90 -2.04
C GLU A 188 -16.60 -4.61 -3.20
N VAL A 189 -16.80 -3.93 -4.34
CA VAL A 189 -17.39 -4.53 -5.55
C VAL A 189 -16.54 -5.68 -6.07
N VAL A 190 -15.21 -5.47 -6.20
CA VAL A 190 -14.28 -6.50 -6.71
C VAL A 190 -14.21 -7.68 -5.74
N TYR A 191 -14.09 -7.42 -4.43
CA TYR A 191 -13.99 -8.49 -3.43
C TYR A 191 -15.28 -9.28 -3.29
N LYS A 192 -16.44 -8.66 -3.51
CA LYS A 192 -17.72 -9.37 -3.57
C LYS A 192 -17.77 -10.34 -4.75
N ARG A 193 -17.39 -9.91 -5.96
CA ARG A 193 -17.28 -10.79 -7.15
C ARG A 193 -16.28 -11.93 -6.90
N ARG A 194 -15.11 -11.59 -6.35
CA ARG A 194 -14.09 -12.58 -6.00
C ARG A 194 -14.58 -13.61 -5.00
N ARG A 195 -15.34 -13.16 -3.99
CA ARG A 195 -15.95 -14.05 -2.99
C ARG A 195 -16.96 -15.00 -3.62
N HIS A 196 -17.83 -14.52 -4.51
CA HIS A 196 -18.77 -15.37 -5.24
C HIS A 196 -18.03 -16.45 -6.03
N ALA A 197 -16.96 -16.11 -6.73
CA ALA A 197 -16.14 -17.07 -7.45
C ALA A 197 -15.45 -18.08 -6.51
N LEU A 198 -14.88 -17.64 -5.37
CA LEU A 198 -14.18 -18.51 -4.43
C LEU A 198 -15.08 -19.57 -3.82
N PHE A 199 -16.28 -19.17 -3.39
CA PHE A 199 -17.21 -20.08 -2.70
C PHE A 199 -18.18 -20.79 -3.67
N GLY A 200 -18.17 -20.41 -4.95
CA GLY A 200 -19.08 -20.98 -5.98
C GLY A 200 -20.53 -20.51 -5.84
N GLU A 201 -20.84 -19.73 -4.79
CA GLU A 201 -22.16 -19.16 -4.62
C GLU A 201 -22.40 -18.08 -5.67
N ARG A 202 -23.50 -18.19 -6.43
CA ARG A 202 -23.90 -17.23 -7.46
C ARG A 202 -22.94 -17.07 -8.66
N LEU A 203 -21.85 -17.84 -8.76
CA LEU A 203 -20.89 -17.69 -9.86
C LEU A 203 -21.57 -17.85 -11.23
N LYS A 204 -22.46 -18.81 -11.39
CA LYS A 204 -23.24 -19.00 -12.64
C LYS A 204 -24.09 -17.77 -12.98
N LEU A 205 -24.69 -17.12 -11.98
CA LEU A 205 -25.45 -15.90 -12.18
C LEU A 205 -24.53 -14.73 -12.56
N ASP A 206 -23.38 -14.62 -11.92
CA ASP A 206 -22.40 -13.58 -12.24
C ASP A 206 -21.87 -13.76 -13.68
N ILE A 207 -21.60 -15.00 -14.12
CA ILE A 207 -21.20 -15.29 -15.51
C ILE A 207 -22.34 -14.95 -16.49
N ALA A 208 -23.59 -15.29 -16.17
CA ALA A 208 -24.74 -14.96 -17.02
C ALA A 208 -24.90 -13.42 -17.14
N ASN A 209 -24.70 -12.67 -16.07
CA ASN A 209 -24.69 -11.21 -16.10
C ASN A 209 -23.52 -10.68 -16.93
N MET A 210 -22.29 -11.20 -16.74
CA MET A 210 -21.13 -10.81 -17.55
C MET A 210 -21.36 -11.07 -19.03
N LEU A 211 -22.03 -12.19 -19.37
CA LEU A 211 -22.39 -12.51 -20.75
C LEU A 211 -23.38 -11.49 -21.31
N TYR A 212 -24.44 -11.17 -20.54
CA TYR A 212 -25.43 -10.18 -20.96
C TYR A 212 -24.81 -8.81 -21.15
N ASP A 213 -24.04 -8.33 -20.15
CA ASP A 213 -23.32 -7.05 -20.21
C ASP A 213 -22.39 -6.98 -21.44
N THR A 214 -21.70 -8.09 -21.75
CA THR A 214 -20.81 -8.15 -22.92
C THR A 214 -21.59 -8.08 -24.23
N CYS A 215 -22.74 -8.76 -24.33
CA CYS A 215 -23.64 -8.66 -25.50
C CYS A 215 -24.15 -7.24 -25.68
N GLU A 216 -24.61 -6.60 -24.57
CA GLU A 216 -25.09 -5.23 -24.59
C GLU A 216 -24.02 -4.24 -25.05
N LEU A 217 -22.79 -4.36 -24.53
CA LEU A 217 -21.66 -3.51 -24.92
C LEU A 217 -21.32 -3.65 -26.41
N ILE A 218 -21.29 -4.88 -26.95
CA ILE A 218 -21.03 -5.11 -28.38
C ILE A 218 -22.12 -4.46 -29.23
N VAL A 219 -23.38 -4.61 -28.83
CA VAL A 219 -24.51 -4.02 -29.56
C VAL A 219 -24.47 -2.50 -29.50
N GLN A 220 -24.21 -1.89 -28.33
CA GLN A 220 -24.11 -0.43 -28.19
C GLN A 220 -22.98 0.16 -29.02
N ASP A 221 -21.78 -0.47 -28.93
CA ASP A 221 -20.59 0.00 -29.66
C ASP A 221 -20.79 -0.03 -31.19
N THR A 222 -21.51 -1.03 -31.72
CA THR A 222 -21.65 -1.28 -33.17
C THR A 222 -22.94 -0.67 -33.76
N LYS A 223 -24.05 -0.66 -33.01
CA LYS A 223 -25.34 -0.12 -33.46
C LYS A 223 -25.28 1.40 -33.63
N GLY A 224 -24.57 2.10 -32.71
CA GLY A 224 -24.38 3.57 -32.81
C GLY A 224 -23.71 4.02 -34.09
N THR A 225 -22.81 3.22 -34.64
CA THR A 225 -22.10 3.44 -35.92
C THR A 225 -22.74 2.73 -37.10
N ASN A 226 -23.75 1.92 -36.89
CA ASN A 226 -24.39 1.04 -37.86
C ASN A 226 -23.41 0.13 -38.64
N ASP A 227 -22.37 -0.36 -37.94
CA ASP A 227 -21.30 -1.19 -38.49
C ASP A 227 -21.58 -2.69 -38.23
N PHE A 228 -22.30 -3.33 -39.16
CA PHE A 228 -22.63 -4.73 -39.05
C PHE A 228 -21.40 -5.64 -39.17
N LYS A 229 -20.38 -5.29 -39.94
CA LYS A 229 -19.15 -6.08 -40.06
C LYS A 229 -18.36 -6.13 -38.75
N THR A 230 -18.22 -5.02 -38.10
CA THR A 230 -17.58 -4.98 -36.76
C THR A 230 -18.39 -5.77 -35.73
N PHE A 231 -19.75 -5.73 -35.82
CA PHE A 231 -20.60 -6.52 -34.97
C PHE A 231 -20.38 -8.04 -35.19
N GLU A 232 -20.34 -8.53 -36.44
CA GLU A 232 -20.01 -9.93 -36.72
C GLU A 232 -18.62 -10.32 -36.22
N PHE A 233 -17.66 -9.47 -36.45
CA PHE A 233 -16.27 -9.67 -35.98
C PHE A 233 -16.19 -9.82 -34.48
N ASP A 234 -16.87 -8.97 -33.73
CA ASP A 234 -16.88 -9.00 -32.28
C ASP A 234 -17.62 -10.23 -31.73
N LEU A 235 -18.69 -10.70 -32.37
CA LEU A 235 -19.34 -11.95 -32.00
C LEU A 235 -18.41 -13.16 -32.17
N ILE A 236 -17.66 -13.22 -33.25
CA ILE A 236 -16.64 -14.26 -33.45
C ILE A 236 -15.53 -14.13 -32.46
N ARG A 237 -15.07 -12.88 -32.24
CA ARG A 237 -13.94 -12.56 -31.36
C ARG A 237 -14.20 -12.87 -29.89
N TYR A 238 -15.40 -12.63 -29.39
CA TYR A 238 -15.70 -12.82 -27.97
C TYR A 238 -16.46 -14.12 -27.68
N PHE A 239 -17.34 -14.55 -28.57
CA PHE A 239 -18.21 -15.69 -28.32
C PHE A 239 -17.97 -16.89 -29.25
N SER A 240 -17.12 -16.75 -30.27
CA SER A 240 -16.92 -17.79 -31.30
C SER A 240 -18.21 -18.23 -31.98
N ILE A 241 -19.19 -17.34 -32.11
CA ILE A 241 -20.47 -17.59 -32.79
C ILE A 241 -20.60 -16.71 -34.04
N THR A 242 -21.39 -17.18 -35.00
CA THR A 242 -21.84 -16.39 -36.16
C THR A 242 -23.01 -15.50 -35.76
N SER A 243 -23.26 -14.43 -36.53
CA SER A 243 -24.37 -13.53 -36.25
C SER A 243 -25.72 -14.25 -36.29
N PRO A 244 -26.57 -14.16 -35.24
CA PRO A 244 -27.90 -14.73 -35.23
C PRO A 244 -28.92 -13.88 -36.00
N VAL A 245 -28.50 -12.78 -36.60
CA VAL A 245 -29.32 -11.83 -37.33
C VAL A 245 -28.68 -11.43 -38.66
N THR A 246 -29.52 -11.08 -39.63
CA THR A 246 -29.07 -10.53 -40.92
C THR A 246 -28.78 -9.03 -40.81
N GLU A 247 -28.03 -8.46 -41.75
CA GLU A 247 -27.74 -7.01 -41.80
C GLU A 247 -29.01 -6.17 -41.81
N ALA A 248 -30.05 -6.61 -42.52
CA ALA A 248 -31.34 -5.93 -42.54
C ALA A 248 -32.05 -5.95 -41.18
N ASP A 249 -31.96 -7.08 -40.45
CA ASP A 249 -32.50 -7.19 -39.11
C ASP A 249 -31.66 -6.35 -38.11
N PHE A 250 -30.35 -6.34 -38.27
CA PHE A 250 -29.47 -5.50 -37.45
C PHE A 250 -29.83 -4.01 -37.56
N ALA A 251 -30.13 -3.52 -38.77
CA ALA A 251 -30.54 -2.13 -38.95
C ALA A 251 -31.93 -1.85 -38.32
N ARG A 252 -32.87 -2.81 -38.39
CA ARG A 252 -34.28 -2.64 -37.99
C ARG A 252 -34.53 -2.81 -36.47
N LEU A 253 -33.86 -3.80 -35.87
CA LEU A 253 -34.11 -4.15 -34.47
C LEU A 253 -33.64 -3.09 -33.50
N THR A 254 -34.29 -2.98 -32.37
CA THR A 254 -33.81 -2.15 -31.26
C THR A 254 -32.58 -2.79 -30.58
N GLU A 255 -31.80 -1.99 -29.84
CA GLU A 255 -30.64 -2.49 -29.09
C GLU A 255 -31.03 -3.61 -28.12
N ILE A 256 -32.17 -3.45 -27.43
CA ILE A 256 -32.67 -4.46 -26.46
C ILE A 256 -33.03 -5.78 -27.16
N GLU A 257 -33.73 -5.72 -28.28
CA GLU A 257 -34.12 -6.90 -29.04
C GLU A 257 -32.89 -7.61 -29.61
N LEU A 258 -31.94 -6.86 -30.13
CA LEU A 258 -30.70 -7.37 -30.68
C LEU A 258 -29.84 -8.03 -29.58
N THR A 259 -29.65 -7.34 -28.44
CA THR A 259 -28.96 -7.89 -27.27
C THR A 259 -29.60 -9.20 -26.80
N GLY A 260 -30.96 -9.27 -26.75
CA GLY A 260 -31.67 -10.46 -26.34
C GLY A 260 -31.48 -11.65 -27.30
N LYS A 261 -31.40 -11.39 -28.62
CA LYS A 261 -31.14 -12.46 -29.63
C LYS A 261 -29.71 -12.97 -29.53
N VAL A 262 -28.72 -12.06 -29.41
CA VAL A 262 -27.30 -12.40 -29.27
C VAL A 262 -27.09 -13.19 -27.98
N TYR A 263 -27.64 -12.72 -26.86
CA TYR A 263 -27.53 -13.41 -25.58
C TYR A 263 -28.08 -14.82 -25.60
N LYS A 264 -29.25 -15.01 -26.22
CA LYS A 264 -29.89 -16.35 -26.33
C LYS A 264 -29.01 -17.31 -27.11
N GLU A 265 -28.47 -16.90 -28.25
CA GLU A 265 -27.60 -17.75 -29.08
C GLU A 265 -26.25 -18.02 -28.38
N ALA A 266 -25.66 -16.99 -27.77
CA ALA A 266 -24.43 -17.15 -27.01
C ALA A 266 -24.61 -18.11 -25.82
N LEU A 267 -25.70 -17.99 -25.06
CA LEU A 267 -25.99 -18.87 -23.93
C LEU A 267 -26.19 -20.33 -24.38
N LYS A 268 -26.89 -20.53 -25.53
CA LYS A 268 -27.06 -21.87 -26.12
C LYS A 268 -25.70 -22.48 -26.47
N TYR A 269 -24.88 -21.75 -27.21
CA TYR A 269 -23.53 -22.20 -27.57
C TYR A 269 -22.68 -22.54 -26.36
N TYR A 270 -22.72 -21.69 -25.34
CA TYR A 270 -21.97 -21.90 -24.10
C TYR A 270 -22.37 -23.19 -23.38
N ASN A 271 -23.69 -23.46 -23.27
CA ASN A 271 -24.17 -24.68 -22.65
C ASN A 271 -23.75 -25.93 -23.44
N GLU A 272 -23.87 -25.90 -24.77
CA GLU A 272 -23.42 -27.01 -25.63
C GLU A 272 -21.92 -27.27 -25.50
N LYS A 273 -21.12 -26.18 -25.43
CA LYS A 273 -19.67 -26.25 -25.23
C LYS A 273 -19.31 -26.87 -23.87
N THR A 274 -19.91 -26.38 -22.79
CA THR A 274 -19.62 -26.89 -21.45
C THR A 274 -19.95 -28.36 -21.27
N GLU A 275 -21.07 -28.83 -21.88
CA GLU A 275 -21.43 -30.24 -21.91
C GLU A 275 -20.46 -31.08 -22.75
N ARG A 276 -19.96 -30.54 -23.86
CA ARG A 276 -18.96 -31.20 -24.70
C ARG A 276 -17.63 -31.32 -23.92
N SER A 277 -17.14 -30.23 -23.33
CA SER A 277 -15.90 -30.26 -22.56
C SER A 277 -15.97 -31.24 -21.38
N ALA A 278 -17.09 -31.32 -20.67
CA ALA A 278 -17.30 -32.32 -19.62
C ALA A 278 -17.20 -33.75 -20.14
N ARG A 279 -17.87 -34.05 -21.29
CA ARG A 279 -17.85 -35.37 -21.92
C ARG A 279 -16.46 -35.76 -22.43
N GLU A 280 -15.72 -34.83 -22.99
CA GLU A 280 -14.36 -35.09 -23.50
C GLU A 280 -13.36 -35.30 -22.37
N ALA A 281 -13.51 -34.60 -21.24
CA ALA A 281 -12.64 -34.75 -20.08
C ALA A 281 -12.91 -36.03 -19.27
N PHE A 282 -14.17 -36.52 -19.27
CA PHE A 282 -14.59 -37.61 -18.39
C PHE A 282 -13.83 -38.93 -18.59
N PRO A 283 -13.52 -39.42 -19.82
CA PRO A 283 -12.73 -40.63 -20.00
C PRO A 283 -11.36 -40.56 -19.38
N ILE A 284 -10.72 -39.38 -19.41
CA ILE A 284 -9.39 -39.14 -18.83
C ILE A 284 -9.50 -39.14 -17.30
N ILE A 285 -10.48 -38.43 -16.75
CA ILE A 285 -10.77 -38.40 -15.31
C ILE A 285 -11.04 -39.81 -14.77
N LYS A 286 -11.83 -40.61 -15.49
CA LYS A 286 -12.18 -41.98 -15.14
C LYS A 286 -10.92 -42.86 -15.08
N ASN A 287 -10.07 -42.82 -16.10
CA ASN A 287 -8.85 -43.60 -16.16
C ASN A 287 -7.93 -43.28 -14.97
N VAL A 288 -7.79 -42.02 -14.61
CA VAL A 288 -6.95 -41.57 -13.47
C VAL A 288 -7.56 -42.00 -12.14
N TYR A 289 -8.89 -41.94 -11.99
CA TYR A 289 -9.59 -42.34 -10.77
C TYR A 289 -9.57 -43.84 -10.52
N GLU A 290 -9.70 -44.65 -11.59
CA GLU A 290 -9.75 -46.11 -11.52
C GLU A 290 -8.34 -46.77 -11.43
N ASP A 291 -7.27 -46.03 -11.70
CA ASP A 291 -5.91 -46.53 -11.61
C ASP A 291 -5.50 -46.69 -10.14
N LYS A 292 -5.36 -47.95 -9.71
CA LYS A 292 -5.01 -48.33 -8.32
C LYS A 292 -3.65 -47.83 -7.84
N ASN A 293 -2.77 -47.42 -8.75
CA ASN A 293 -1.47 -46.86 -8.43
C ASN A 293 -1.50 -45.35 -8.17
N ASN A 294 -2.59 -44.67 -8.50
CA ASN A 294 -2.77 -43.25 -8.33
C ASN A 294 -3.54 -42.94 -7.04
N GLN A 295 -2.90 -42.19 -6.13
CA GLN A 295 -3.51 -41.68 -4.88
C GLN A 295 -3.77 -40.16 -4.97
N PHE A 296 -4.07 -39.65 -6.15
CA PHE A 296 -4.30 -38.22 -6.34
C PHE A 296 -5.65 -37.79 -5.77
N GLU A 297 -5.65 -36.84 -4.86
CA GLU A 297 -6.87 -36.17 -4.39
C GLU A 297 -7.30 -35.08 -5.34
N ARG A 298 -6.34 -34.36 -5.91
CA ARG A 298 -6.56 -33.22 -6.82
C ARG A 298 -5.70 -33.36 -8.06
N ILE A 299 -6.27 -33.04 -9.21
CA ILE A 299 -5.57 -33.03 -10.50
C ILE A 299 -5.55 -31.63 -11.09
N VAL A 300 -4.54 -31.37 -11.90
CA VAL A 300 -4.39 -30.14 -12.68
C VAL A 300 -4.70 -30.43 -14.12
N VAL A 301 -5.67 -29.70 -14.68
CA VAL A 301 -6.08 -29.81 -16.08
C VAL A 301 -5.78 -28.48 -16.77
N PRO A 302 -4.93 -28.46 -17.82
CA PRO A 302 -4.67 -27.24 -18.57
C PRO A 302 -5.82 -26.94 -19.52
N PHE A 303 -6.21 -25.66 -19.58
CA PHE A 303 -7.13 -25.12 -20.59
C PHE A 303 -6.41 -24.04 -21.38
N THR A 304 -6.64 -23.99 -22.70
CA THR A 304 -6.03 -22.98 -23.57
C THR A 304 -7.04 -22.43 -24.56
N ASP A 305 -6.92 -21.12 -24.84
CA ASP A 305 -7.68 -20.43 -25.91
C ASP A 305 -6.82 -20.27 -27.18
N GLY A 306 -5.64 -20.93 -27.23
CA GLY A 306 -4.67 -20.81 -28.30
C GLY A 306 -3.64 -19.67 -28.09
N VAL A 307 -3.88 -18.74 -27.18
CA VAL A 307 -2.99 -17.62 -26.84
C VAL A 307 -2.51 -17.72 -25.40
N LYS A 308 -3.43 -17.99 -24.49
CA LYS A 308 -3.18 -18.14 -23.04
C LYS A 308 -3.46 -19.56 -22.61
N SER A 309 -2.68 -20.07 -21.67
CA SER A 309 -2.94 -21.36 -21.01
C SER A 309 -3.11 -21.12 -19.53
N LEU A 310 -4.15 -21.73 -18.95
CA LEU A 310 -4.44 -21.63 -17.51
C LEU A 310 -4.66 -23.03 -16.94
N ASN A 311 -4.00 -23.30 -15.83
CA ASN A 311 -4.11 -24.55 -15.12
C ASN A 311 -5.31 -24.53 -14.17
N VAL A 312 -6.23 -25.46 -14.32
CA VAL A 312 -7.42 -25.62 -13.49
C VAL A 312 -7.20 -26.77 -12.51
N VAL A 313 -7.30 -26.50 -11.23
CA VAL A 313 -7.22 -27.51 -10.18
C VAL A 313 -8.61 -28.00 -9.86
N THR A 314 -8.85 -29.30 -9.94
CA THR A 314 -10.12 -29.93 -9.62
C THR A 314 -9.95 -31.11 -8.66
N ASP A 315 -10.97 -31.35 -7.83
CA ASP A 315 -11.08 -32.54 -6.96
C ASP A 315 -11.41 -33.76 -7.80
N LEU A 316 -10.52 -34.76 -7.82
CA LEU A 316 -10.65 -35.93 -8.69
C LEU A 316 -11.92 -36.74 -8.41
N LYS A 317 -12.26 -36.93 -7.13
CA LYS A 317 -13.44 -37.70 -6.74
C LYS A 317 -14.74 -37.00 -7.18
N LYS A 318 -14.85 -35.69 -6.91
CA LYS A 318 -16.02 -34.91 -7.32
C LYS A 318 -16.16 -34.84 -8.86
N ALA A 319 -15.03 -34.70 -9.55
CA ALA A 319 -15.01 -34.68 -11.00
C ALA A 319 -15.47 -36.00 -11.58
N TYR A 320 -15.12 -37.15 -10.99
CA TYR A 320 -15.59 -38.47 -11.36
C TYR A 320 -17.08 -38.64 -11.07
N GLU A 321 -17.55 -38.35 -9.85
CA GLU A 321 -18.95 -38.50 -9.46
C GLU A 321 -19.91 -37.59 -10.24
N SER A 322 -19.42 -36.44 -10.72
CA SER A 322 -20.19 -35.49 -11.52
C SER A 322 -20.08 -35.67 -13.03
N GLU A 323 -19.43 -36.75 -13.49
CA GLU A 323 -19.18 -37.01 -14.93
C GLU A 323 -18.51 -35.82 -15.64
N GLY A 324 -17.51 -35.21 -15.00
CA GLY A 324 -16.74 -34.08 -15.53
C GLY A 324 -17.37 -32.68 -15.32
N LYS A 325 -18.61 -32.58 -14.82
CA LYS A 325 -19.27 -31.28 -14.60
C LYS A 325 -18.56 -30.43 -13.55
N GLN A 326 -17.96 -31.07 -12.54
CA GLN A 326 -17.16 -30.35 -11.53
C GLN A 326 -15.94 -29.66 -12.13
N LEU A 327 -15.27 -30.28 -13.13
CA LEU A 327 -14.14 -29.67 -13.82
C LEU A 327 -14.57 -28.37 -14.52
N VAL A 328 -15.75 -28.35 -15.16
CA VAL A 328 -16.30 -27.14 -15.79
C VAL A 328 -16.55 -26.04 -14.74
N ALA A 329 -17.12 -26.38 -13.59
CA ALA A 329 -17.38 -25.44 -12.52
C ALA A 329 -16.05 -24.89 -11.94
N ASP A 330 -15.03 -25.75 -11.81
CA ASP A 330 -13.71 -25.32 -11.37
C ASP A 330 -12.99 -24.49 -12.44
N PHE A 331 -13.21 -24.76 -13.72
CA PHE A 331 -12.75 -23.93 -14.83
C PHE A 331 -13.36 -22.52 -14.76
N GLU A 332 -14.69 -22.39 -14.67
CA GLU A 332 -15.39 -21.12 -14.50
C GLU A 332 -14.82 -20.32 -13.31
N LYS A 333 -14.61 -20.98 -12.17
CA LYS A 333 -14.07 -20.42 -10.96
C LYS A 333 -12.64 -19.89 -11.12
N ASN A 334 -11.74 -20.75 -11.59
CA ASN A 334 -10.31 -20.41 -11.67
C ASN A 334 -10.05 -19.29 -12.69
N ILE A 335 -10.72 -19.33 -13.84
CA ILE A 335 -10.62 -18.30 -14.89
C ILE A 335 -11.10 -16.96 -14.36
N THR A 336 -12.30 -16.94 -13.75
CA THR A 336 -12.85 -15.70 -13.19
C THR A 336 -11.92 -15.09 -12.15
N LEU A 337 -11.38 -15.91 -11.23
CA LEU A 337 -10.45 -15.45 -10.21
C LEU A 337 -9.16 -14.89 -10.82
N ALA A 338 -8.54 -15.61 -11.76
CA ALA A 338 -7.28 -15.22 -12.37
C ALA A 338 -7.40 -13.87 -13.10
N ILE A 339 -8.45 -13.71 -13.90
CA ILE A 339 -8.67 -12.48 -14.69
C ILE A 339 -9.03 -11.30 -13.79
N VAL A 340 -9.92 -11.51 -12.80
CA VAL A 340 -10.28 -10.45 -11.83
C VAL A 340 -9.05 -9.99 -11.05
N ASP A 341 -8.22 -10.90 -10.55
CA ASP A 341 -7.05 -10.57 -9.75
C ASP A 341 -5.99 -9.83 -10.60
N GLU A 342 -5.78 -10.22 -11.85
CA GLU A 342 -4.85 -9.54 -12.75
C GLU A 342 -5.34 -8.13 -13.13
N ALA A 343 -6.61 -8.01 -13.48
CA ALA A 343 -7.21 -6.72 -13.83
C ALA A 343 -7.20 -5.76 -12.64
N TRP A 344 -7.50 -6.26 -11.44
CA TRP A 344 -7.47 -5.47 -10.21
C TRP A 344 -6.06 -4.95 -9.90
N LYS A 345 -5.02 -5.77 -10.02
CA LYS A 345 -3.63 -5.32 -9.86
C LYS A 345 -3.25 -4.21 -10.83
N LYS A 346 -3.66 -4.33 -12.10
CA LYS A 346 -3.43 -3.29 -13.11
C LYS A 346 -4.20 -2.02 -12.80
N HIS A 347 -5.44 -2.17 -12.32
CA HIS A 347 -6.28 -1.03 -11.94
C HIS A 347 -5.71 -0.25 -10.75
N LEU A 348 -5.21 -0.92 -9.71
CA LEU A 348 -4.57 -0.28 -8.57
C LEU A 348 -3.43 0.65 -9.03
N ARG A 349 -2.58 0.20 -9.97
CA ARG A 349 -1.51 1.05 -10.52
C ARG A 349 -2.04 2.28 -11.24
N LYS A 350 -3.08 2.10 -12.09
CA LYS A 350 -3.73 3.24 -12.77
C LYS A 350 -4.34 4.23 -11.79
N MET A 351 -4.89 3.75 -10.68
CA MET A 351 -5.44 4.61 -9.63
C MET A 351 -4.36 5.39 -8.89
N ASP A 352 -3.18 4.79 -8.66
CA ASP A 352 -2.03 5.49 -8.07
C ASP A 352 -1.50 6.57 -9.03
N GLU A 353 -1.40 6.28 -10.33
CA GLU A 353 -1.03 7.25 -11.37
C GLU A 353 -2.05 8.40 -11.45
N LEU A 354 -3.35 8.07 -11.43
CA LEU A 354 -4.43 9.06 -11.39
C LEU A 354 -4.31 9.96 -10.17
N LYS A 355 -4.08 9.39 -8.98
CA LYS A 355 -3.93 10.16 -7.75
C LYS A 355 -2.79 11.17 -7.80
N GLN A 356 -1.71 10.85 -8.50
CA GLN A 356 -0.59 11.77 -8.72
C GLN A 356 -0.93 12.85 -9.75
N SER A 357 -1.54 12.48 -10.88
CA SER A 357 -1.85 13.42 -11.97
C SER A 357 -2.88 14.48 -11.58
N VAL A 358 -3.91 14.11 -10.82
CA VAL A 358 -4.97 15.06 -10.41
C VAL A 358 -4.48 16.16 -9.46
N GLN A 359 -3.32 15.99 -8.83
CA GLN A 359 -2.76 17.06 -7.99
C GLN A 359 -2.38 18.30 -8.81
N LEU A 360 -2.06 18.12 -10.09
CA LEU A 360 -1.76 19.23 -11.01
C LEU A 360 -3.00 20.06 -11.37
N ALA A 361 -4.20 19.53 -11.17
CA ALA A 361 -5.46 20.22 -11.48
C ALA A 361 -5.69 21.50 -10.61
N VAL A 362 -4.95 21.62 -9.51
CA VAL A 362 -4.96 22.86 -8.69
C VAL A 362 -4.49 24.06 -9.53
N HIS A 363 -3.56 23.88 -10.45
CA HIS A 363 -3.08 24.94 -11.34
C HIS A 363 -4.15 25.44 -12.31
N GLU A 364 -5.15 24.59 -12.62
CA GLU A 364 -6.30 24.93 -13.45
C GLU A 364 -7.50 25.46 -12.64
N GLN A 365 -7.33 25.72 -11.35
CA GLN A 365 -8.39 26.12 -10.41
C GLN A 365 -9.56 25.12 -10.30
N LYS A 366 -9.32 23.86 -10.63
CA LYS A 366 -10.29 22.78 -10.51
C LYS A 366 -10.09 22.04 -9.18
N ASP A 367 -11.18 21.47 -8.63
CA ASP A 367 -11.08 20.62 -7.44
C ASP A 367 -10.48 19.25 -7.79
N PRO A 368 -9.27 18.93 -7.31
CA PRO A 368 -8.62 17.66 -7.60
C PRO A 368 -9.43 16.45 -7.16
N LEU A 369 -10.19 16.56 -6.05
CA LEU A 369 -10.99 15.45 -5.54
C LEU A 369 -12.16 15.13 -6.47
N LEU A 370 -12.82 16.16 -7.01
CA LEU A 370 -13.92 15.99 -7.95
C LEU A 370 -13.44 15.31 -9.24
N ILE A 371 -12.33 15.77 -9.80
CA ILE A 371 -11.72 15.15 -10.99
C ILE A 371 -11.33 13.69 -10.68
N TYR A 372 -10.70 13.47 -9.54
CA TYR A 372 -10.33 12.11 -9.11
C TYR A 372 -11.55 11.18 -9.06
N LYS A 373 -12.66 11.60 -8.47
CA LYS A 373 -13.89 10.80 -8.38
C LYS A 373 -14.42 10.44 -9.76
N PHE A 374 -14.46 11.40 -10.66
CA PHE A 374 -14.98 11.22 -12.02
C PHE A 374 -14.09 10.27 -12.84
N GLU A 375 -12.79 10.55 -12.89
CA GLU A 375 -11.84 9.72 -13.63
C GLU A 375 -11.69 8.31 -13.04
N ALA A 376 -11.73 8.18 -11.70
CA ALA A 376 -11.73 6.91 -11.01
C ALA A 376 -12.95 6.05 -11.36
N PHE A 377 -14.12 6.67 -11.52
CA PHE A 377 -15.33 5.99 -11.97
C PHE A 377 -15.19 5.46 -13.41
N ASN A 378 -14.69 6.29 -14.32
CA ASN A 378 -14.45 5.93 -15.71
C ASN A 378 -13.43 4.77 -15.83
N LEU A 379 -12.31 4.86 -15.12
CA LEU A 379 -11.29 3.82 -15.09
C LEU A 379 -11.83 2.50 -14.52
N PHE A 380 -12.66 2.58 -13.49
CA PHE A 380 -13.26 1.41 -12.85
C PHE A 380 -14.26 0.71 -13.75
N ASN A 381 -15.16 1.48 -14.40
CA ASN A 381 -16.10 0.94 -15.36
C ASN A 381 -15.36 0.30 -16.55
N GLY A 382 -14.33 0.96 -17.08
CA GLY A 382 -13.50 0.40 -18.14
C GLY A 382 -12.82 -0.91 -17.71
N MET A 383 -12.34 -1.01 -16.47
CA MET A 383 -11.81 -2.25 -15.93
C MET A 383 -12.87 -3.34 -15.83
N LEU A 384 -14.07 -3.05 -15.29
CA LEU A 384 -15.15 -4.06 -15.17
C LEU A 384 -15.60 -4.60 -16.52
N ASN A 385 -15.78 -3.71 -17.50
CA ASN A 385 -16.13 -4.09 -18.87
C ASN A 385 -15.02 -4.94 -19.51
N GLY A 386 -13.75 -4.58 -19.28
CA GLY A 386 -12.61 -5.39 -19.73
C GLY A 386 -12.59 -6.77 -19.10
N VAL A 387 -12.83 -6.88 -17.79
CA VAL A 387 -12.94 -8.17 -17.08
C VAL A 387 -14.07 -9.00 -17.65
N ASN A 388 -15.27 -8.43 -17.84
CA ASN A 388 -16.41 -9.16 -18.40
C ASN A 388 -16.07 -9.71 -19.80
N LYS A 389 -15.55 -8.88 -20.70
CA LYS A 389 -15.14 -9.28 -22.06
C LYS A 389 -14.06 -10.38 -22.03
N GLU A 390 -13.06 -10.27 -21.15
CA GLU A 390 -11.94 -11.23 -21.10
C GLU A 390 -12.36 -12.57 -20.47
N VAL A 391 -13.15 -12.56 -19.38
CA VAL A 391 -13.68 -13.78 -18.75
C VAL A 391 -14.55 -14.52 -19.75
N ILE A 392 -15.51 -13.85 -20.38
CA ILE A 392 -16.42 -14.46 -21.34
C ILE A 392 -15.65 -14.98 -22.56
N SER A 393 -14.73 -14.19 -23.12
CA SER A 393 -13.92 -14.65 -24.26
C SER A 393 -13.12 -15.91 -23.93
N PHE A 394 -12.52 -16.00 -22.76
CA PHE A 394 -11.77 -17.19 -22.37
C PHE A 394 -12.68 -18.38 -22.09
N LEU A 395 -13.83 -18.19 -21.44
CA LEU A 395 -14.80 -19.27 -21.21
C LEU A 395 -15.36 -19.85 -22.51
N PHE A 396 -15.54 -19.03 -23.54
CA PHE A 396 -16.05 -19.47 -24.85
C PHE A 396 -15.00 -20.15 -25.72
N LYS A 397 -13.72 -19.74 -25.61
CA LYS A 397 -12.61 -20.25 -26.45
C LYS A 397 -11.77 -21.31 -25.77
N GLY A 398 -11.65 -21.23 -24.43
CA GLY A 398 -10.80 -22.15 -23.69
C GLY A 398 -11.27 -23.59 -23.81
N ASP A 399 -10.42 -24.45 -24.38
CA ASP A 399 -10.65 -25.87 -24.54
C ASP A 399 -9.47 -26.69 -24.02
N LEU A 400 -9.69 -28.00 -23.91
CA LEU A 400 -8.65 -28.97 -23.59
C LEU A 400 -7.64 -29.04 -24.75
N PRO A 401 -6.31 -29.13 -24.48
CA PRO A 401 -5.32 -29.24 -25.53
C PRO A 401 -5.51 -30.53 -26.32
N GLN A 402 -5.63 -30.42 -27.64
CA GLN A 402 -5.93 -31.54 -28.56
C GLN A 402 -4.70 -32.43 -28.86
N GLN A 403 -3.49 -32.07 -28.46
CA GLN A 403 -2.28 -32.84 -28.77
C GLN A 403 -1.69 -33.44 -27.49
N SER A 404 -1.58 -34.79 -27.50
CA SER A 404 -1.03 -35.70 -26.48
C SER A 404 -1.81 -35.67 -25.16
N ALA A 405 -2.22 -36.84 -24.67
CA ALA A 405 -2.81 -36.97 -23.35
C ALA A 405 -1.95 -36.15 -22.36
N PRO A 406 -2.45 -35.07 -21.76
CA PRO A 406 -1.66 -34.29 -20.85
C PRO A 406 -1.23 -35.22 -19.71
N GLU A 407 0.05 -35.26 -19.39
CA GLU A 407 0.51 -35.88 -18.15
C GLU A 407 -0.23 -35.15 -17.01
N ILE A 408 -1.20 -35.83 -16.43
CA ILE A 408 -1.96 -35.29 -15.32
C ILE A 408 -1.03 -35.23 -14.14
N GLN A 409 -0.76 -34.03 -13.69
CA GLN A 409 0.11 -33.75 -12.54
C GLN A 409 -0.74 -33.60 -11.29
N GLU A 410 -0.26 -34.13 -10.17
CA GLU A 410 -0.84 -33.90 -8.87
C GLU A 410 -0.72 -32.41 -8.51
N ALA A 411 -1.83 -31.81 -8.09
CA ALA A 411 -1.81 -30.45 -7.53
C ALA A 411 -1.19 -30.49 -6.14
N ARG A 412 0.12 -30.29 -6.05
CA ARG A 412 0.77 -30.05 -4.76
C ARG A 412 0.38 -28.67 -4.26
N GLU A 413 -0.20 -28.58 -3.07
CA GLU A 413 -0.29 -27.31 -2.38
C GLU A 413 1.15 -26.76 -2.24
N GLU A 414 1.44 -25.62 -2.89
CA GLU A 414 2.60 -24.84 -2.49
C GLU A 414 2.38 -24.46 -1.02
N VAL A 415 2.95 -25.24 -0.12
CA VAL A 415 3.13 -24.87 1.27
C VAL A 415 4.09 -23.69 1.22
N ARG A 416 3.52 -22.49 1.04
CA ARG A 416 4.30 -21.26 1.31
C ARG A 416 4.83 -21.44 2.71
N PRO A 417 6.17 -21.42 2.91
CA PRO A 417 6.71 -21.45 4.25
C PRO A 417 5.95 -20.36 5.01
N LYS A 418 5.33 -20.73 6.12
CA LYS A 418 4.76 -19.75 7.04
C LYS A 418 5.95 -18.90 7.44
N GLU A 419 6.21 -17.83 6.68
CA GLU A 419 7.01 -16.73 7.18
C GLU A 419 6.37 -16.42 8.53
N LYS A 420 7.14 -16.69 9.58
CA LYS A 420 6.80 -16.17 10.89
C LYS A 420 6.69 -14.69 10.66
N LEU A 421 5.45 -14.20 10.49
CA LEU A 421 5.15 -12.78 10.55
C LEU A 421 5.70 -12.35 11.91
N GLN A 422 6.96 -11.92 11.89
CA GLN A 422 7.45 -11.04 12.93
C GLN A 422 6.63 -9.79 12.72
N LEU A 423 5.57 -9.66 13.50
CA LEU A 423 4.91 -8.40 13.75
C LEU A 423 5.96 -7.49 14.40
N SER A 424 6.90 -7.00 13.61
CA SER A 424 7.60 -5.80 13.96
C SER A 424 6.53 -4.73 13.91
N LYS A 425 6.35 -4.07 15.03
CA LYS A 425 5.60 -2.83 15.13
C LYS A 425 6.46 -1.80 14.38
N ASP A 426 6.38 -1.82 13.05
CA ASP A 426 7.06 -0.86 12.22
C ASP A 426 6.50 0.50 12.58
N GLU A 427 7.41 1.38 12.92
CA GLU A 427 7.19 2.78 13.20
C GLU A 427 6.30 3.36 12.11
N ILE A 428 5.20 4.00 12.51
CA ILE A 428 4.46 4.87 11.61
C ILE A 428 5.44 6.01 11.28
N PRO A 429 5.94 6.15 10.05
CA PRO A 429 6.92 7.16 9.73
C PRO A 429 6.34 8.53 10.06
N ASN A 430 7.12 9.31 10.79
CA ASN A 430 6.83 10.73 10.98
C ASN A 430 6.64 11.34 9.59
N SER A 431 5.62 12.15 9.40
CA SER A 431 5.24 12.71 8.09
C SER A 431 6.37 13.46 7.37
N GLU A 432 7.39 13.90 8.11
CA GLU A 432 8.61 14.53 7.56
C GLU A 432 9.62 13.50 7.04
N ALA A 433 9.71 12.31 7.65
CA ALA A 433 10.57 11.23 7.18
C ALA A 433 10.00 10.59 5.90
N ALA A 434 8.67 10.40 5.82
CA ALA A 434 8.01 9.88 4.63
C ALA A 434 8.17 10.81 3.41
N ASN A 435 8.21 12.14 3.62
CA ASN A 435 8.46 13.09 2.52
C ASN A 435 9.94 13.12 2.08
N ARG A 436 10.89 12.78 2.95
CA ARG A 436 12.32 12.67 2.57
C ARG A 436 12.59 11.34 1.86
N GLU A 437 12.01 10.23 2.32
CA GLU A 437 12.15 8.92 1.66
C GLU A 437 11.41 8.86 0.31
N ALA A 438 10.26 9.53 0.17
CA ALA A 438 9.58 9.62 -1.14
C ALA A 438 10.39 10.44 -2.17
N GLY A 439 11.21 11.39 -1.73
CA GLY A 439 12.14 12.13 -2.60
C GLY A 439 13.38 11.32 -3.01
N GLU A 440 13.84 10.41 -2.17
CA GLU A 440 15.04 9.60 -2.44
C GLU A 440 14.75 8.28 -3.17
N THR A 441 13.52 7.73 -3.04
CA THR A 441 13.16 6.44 -3.66
C THR A 441 12.90 6.54 -5.17
N GLN A 442 12.72 7.75 -5.72
CA GLN A 442 12.59 7.93 -7.19
C GLN A 442 13.92 7.87 -7.96
N GLN A 443 15.07 7.68 -7.31
CA GLN A 443 16.37 7.56 -7.98
C GLN A 443 17.07 6.20 -7.85
N ARG A 444 16.41 5.14 -7.40
CA ARG A 444 17.01 3.79 -7.37
C ARG A 444 16.21 2.77 -8.18
N GLN A 445 16.26 2.92 -9.50
CA GLN A 445 16.31 1.73 -10.34
C GLN A 445 17.71 1.14 -10.14
N VAL A 446 17.78 -0.01 -9.46
CA VAL A 446 18.99 -0.82 -9.40
C VAL A 446 19.18 -1.43 -10.78
N THR A 447 19.83 -0.68 -11.67
CA THR A 447 20.57 -1.29 -12.77
C THR A 447 21.78 -1.94 -12.14
N GLU A 448 21.94 -3.26 -12.35
CA GLU A 448 23.20 -3.95 -12.03
C GLU A 448 24.34 -3.16 -12.62
N THR A 449 25.13 -2.54 -11.75
CA THR A 449 26.31 -1.80 -12.14
C THR A 449 27.33 -2.82 -12.58
N ILE A 450 27.54 -2.95 -13.89
CA ILE A 450 28.75 -3.56 -14.42
C ILE A 450 29.88 -2.69 -13.90
N VAL A 451 30.57 -3.16 -12.87
CA VAL A 451 31.79 -2.54 -12.36
C VAL A 451 32.86 -2.72 -13.46
N ARG A 452 33.00 -1.72 -14.33
CA ARG A 452 34.21 -1.56 -15.10
C ARG A 452 35.19 -0.86 -14.17
N ASP A 453 36.27 -1.57 -13.81
CA ASP A 453 37.44 -0.97 -13.18
C ASP A 453 38.01 0.11 -14.10
N MET A 454 37.56 1.34 -13.90
CA MET A 454 38.21 2.48 -14.54
C MET A 454 39.32 2.98 -13.61
N PRO A 455 40.55 3.13 -14.12
CA PRO A 455 41.61 3.74 -13.32
C PRO A 455 41.21 5.14 -12.92
N LYS A 456 41.44 5.50 -11.64
CA LYS A 456 41.19 6.83 -11.11
C LYS A 456 42.15 7.84 -11.76
N ILE A 457 41.65 8.56 -12.76
CA ILE A 457 42.40 9.62 -13.46
C ILE A 457 42.23 10.92 -12.69
N ASN A 458 43.38 11.56 -12.30
CA ASN A 458 43.32 12.86 -11.63
C ASN A 458 43.05 13.98 -12.63
N ARG A 459 42.40 15.07 -12.18
CA ARG A 459 42.02 16.23 -13.05
C ARG A 459 43.18 16.87 -13.81
N ASN A 460 44.41 16.69 -13.33
CA ASN A 460 45.61 17.25 -13.96
C ASN A 460 46.38 16.27 -14.85
N ASP A 461 45.95 15.01 -14.92
CA ASP A 461 46.60 13.99 -15.74
C ASP A 461 46.28 14.23 -17.22
N ASN A 462 47.26 13.93 -18.10
CA ASN A 462 47.06 13.99 -19.52
C ASN A 462 46.35 12.72 -19.99
N VAL A 463 45.28 12.90 -20.75
CA VAL A 463 44.49 11.80 -21.37
C VAL A 463 44.47 11.97 -22.86
N THR A 464 44.57 10.89 -23.60
CA THR A 464 44.38 10.86 -25.04
C THR A 464 42.93 10.50 -25.34
N ILE A 465 42.25 11.44 -26.05
CA ILE A 465 40.85 11.24 -26.44
C ILE A 465 40.77 11.09 -27.98
N LYS A 466 39.82 10.25 -28.44
CA LYS A 466 39.57 9.99 -29.85
C LYS A 466 38.13 10.34 -30.18
N GLN A 467 37.96 11.09 -31.25
CA GLN A 467 36.65 11.42 -31.79
C GLN A 467 36.06 10.21 -32.54
N VAL A 468 34.84 9.82 -32.14
CA VAL A 468 34.17 8.61 -32.64
C VAL A 468 33.88 8.70 -34.15
N ALA A 469 33.48 9.89 -34.65
CA ALA A 469 33.07 10.06 -36.02
C ALA A 469 34.25 10.19 -37.02
N THR A 470 35.36 10.81 -36.61
CA THR A 470 36.47 11.14 -37.54
C THR A 470 37.76 10.36 -37.24
N GLY A 471 37.82 9.66 -36.11
CA GLY A 471 39.00 8.92 -35.70
C GLY A 471 40.19 9.77 -35.20
N LYS A 472 40.05 11.11 -35.17
CA LYS A 472 41.10 12.05 -34.77
C LYS A 472 41.41 11.91 -33.28
N THR A 473 42.71 11.82 -32.94
CA THR A 473 43.17 11.69 -31.55
C THR A 473 43.81 12.99 -31.08
N GLU A 474 43.51 13.43 -29.87
CA GLU A 474 44.11 14.60 -29.21
C GLU A 474 44.47 14.27 -27.76
N THR A 475 45.66 14.73 -27.33
CA THR A 475 46.12 14.53 -25.96
C THR A 475 46.01 15.85 -25.19
N MET A 476 45.24 15.85 -24.11
CA MET A 476 45.03 17.03 -23.27
C MET A 476 44.82 16.68 -21.81
N LYS A 477 44.83 17.67 -20.91
CA LYS A 477 44.55 17.46 -19.49
C LYS A 477 43.10 17.03 -19.30
N PHE A 478 42.86 16.06 -18.42
CA PHE A 478 41.51 15.48 -18.16
C PHE A 478 40.46 16.55 -17.88
N LYS A 479 40.82 17.64 -17.16
CA LYS A 479 39.94 18.77 -16.89
C LYS A 479 39.38 19.45 -18.18
N LYS A 480 40.15 19.46 -19.29
CA LYS A 480 39.70 20.00 -20.59
C LYS A 480 38.94 18.94 -21.40
N ALA A 481 39.32 17.69 -21.25
CA ALA A 481 38.64 16.55 -21.89
C ALA A 481 37.26 16.28 -21.33
N GLU A 482 36.98 16.63 -20.08
CA GLU A 482 35.74 16.35 -19.36
C GLU A 482 34.50 16.93 -20.09
N SER A 483 34.61 18.14 -20.67
CA SER A 483 33.53 18.74 -21.44
C SER A 483 33.30 18.09 -22.83
N LEU A 484 34.37 17.59 -23.45
CA LEU A 484 34.30 16.89 -24.74
C LEU A 484 33.82 15.44 -24.57
N LEU A 485 34.16 14.79 -23.49
CA LEU A 485 33.66 13.46 -23.13
C LEU A 485 32.18 13.48 -22.75
N ALA A 486 31.71 14.57 -22.12
CA ALA A 486 30.30 14.75 -21.75
C ALA A 486 29.38 14.91 -22.98
N SER A 487 29.90 15.34 -24.13
CA SER A 487 29.11 15.41 -25.37
C SER A 487 28.86 14.05 -26.04
N GLY A 488 29.56 13.00 -25.59
CA GLY A 488 29.45 11.62 -26.14
C GLY A 488 30.14 11.44 -27.51
N GLU A 489 30.72 12.50 -28.08
CA GLU A 489 31.41 12.43 -29.38
C GLU A 489 32.87 11.96 -29.26
N TRP A 490 33.41 11.98 -28.06
CA TRP A 490 34.80 11.62 -27.78
C TRP A 490 34.91 10.52 -26.73
N VAL A 491 35.90 9.63 -26.90
CA VAL A 491 36.15 8.48 -26.00
C VAL A 491 37.62 8.48 -25.58
N ILE A 492 37.91 8.13 -24.31
CA ILE A 492 39.28 7.99 -23.86
C ILE A 492 39.90 6.74 -24.48
N VAL A 493 41.08 6.87 -25.04
CA VAL A 493 41.90 5.76 -25.55
C VAL A 493 43.03 5.51 -24.54
N ASN A 494 42.98 4.37 -23.85
CA ASN A 494 44.12 3.90 -23.05
C ASN A 494 45.11 3.23 -24.00
N GLU A 495 46.36 3.69 -23.97
CA GLU A 495 47.50 2.93 -24.53
C GLU A 495 47.85 1.75 -23.63
#